data_0a3661f110f4cb34e45fad4b39c35223
#
_entry.id   0a3661f110f4cb34e45fad4b39c35223
#
_cell.length_a   1.000
_cell.length_b   1.000
_cell.length_c   1.000
_cell.angle_alpha   90.00
_cell.angle_beta   90.00
_cell.angle_gamma   90.00
#
_symmetry.space_group_name_H-M   'P 1'
#
loop_
_entity.id
_entity.type
_entity.pdbx_description
1 polymer ?
#
loop_
_entity_poly.entity_id
_entity_poly.type
_entity_poly.pdbx_seq_one_letter_code
_entity_poly.pdbx_strand_id
1 'polypeptide(L)' 'SGDLLFFRTGPTRRHVGVYVGNNQFLHVSTRAGVEIAKLFSPYWQRHFITARRIGLAGLTPSN' A
#
# COMPACT_ATOMS: atom_id res chain seq x y z
N SER A 1 -9.08 -1.28 -6.98
CA SER A 1 -7.73 -1.80 -7.21
C SER A 1 -6.89 -0.78 -7.95
N GLY A 2 -5.59 -0.89 -7.81
CA GLY A 2 -4.68 0.08 -8.39
C GLY A 2 -4.41 1.28 -7.50
N ASP A 3 -5.08 1.39 -6.37
CA ASP A 3 -4.82 2.48 -5.44
C ASP A 3 -3.50 2.24 -4.73
N LEU A 4 -2.76 3.32 -4.47
CA LEU A 4 -1.54 3.23 -3.68
C LEU A 4 -1.90 3.29 -2.20
N LEU A 5 -1.30 2.39 -1.44
CA LEU A 5 -1.49 2.32 -0.01
C LEU A 5 -0.19 2.74 0.68
N PHE A 6 -0.31 3.64 1.63
CA PHE A 6 0.85 4.15 2.35
C PHE A 6 0.83 3.70 3.79
N PHE A 7 1.97 3.21 4.26
CA PHE A 7 2.13 2.70 5.60
C PHE A 7 3.34 3.34 6.26
N ARG A 8 3.34 3.35 7.59
CA ARG A 8 4.50 3.74 8.36
C ARG A 8 4.92 2.54 9.19
N THR A 9 6.07 1.98 8.86
CA THR A 9 6.54 0.76 9.49
C THR A 9 7.67 0.99 10.48
N GLY A 10 8.02 2.25 10.72
CA GLY A 10 9.03 2.63 11.71
C GLY A 10 9.02 4.13 11.88
N PRO A 11 9.83 4.66 12.80
CA PRO A 11 9.83 6.10 13.08
C PRO A 11 10.09 6.97 11.85
N THR A 12 10.95 6.49 10.95
CA THR A 12 11.27 7.22 9.74
C THR A 12 11.07 6.38 8.49
N ARG A 13 10.48 5.20 8.62
CA ARG A 13 10.32 4.28 7.50
C ARG A 13 8.91 4.34 6.93
N ARG A 14 8.84 4.57 5.64
CA ARG A 14 7.59 4.55 4.90
C ARG A 14 7.55 3.33 3.98
N HIS A 15 6.36 2.82 3.78
CA HIS A 15 6.16 1.64 2.95
C HIS A 15 4.97 1.87 2.04
N VAL A 16 5.05 1.39 0.80
CA VAL A 16 4.01 1.59 -0.18
C VAL A 16 3.60 0.25 -0.77
N GLY A 17 2.31 0.07 -0.97
CA GLY A 17 1.77 -1.08 -1.65
C GLY A 17 0.74 -0.67 -2.69
N VAL A 18 0.31 -1.61 -3.50
CA VAL A 18 -0.72 -1.40 -4.52
C VAL A 18 -1.89 -2.31 -4.21
N TYR A 19 -3.06 -1.72 -4.02
CA TYR A 19 -4.25 -2.49 -3.71
C TYR A 19 -4.70 -3.27 -4.95
N VAL A 20 -4.90 -4.58 -4.78
CA VAL A 20 -5.29 -5.44 -5.90
C VAL A 20 -6.71 -5.99 -5.74
N GLY A 21 -7.45 -5.51 -4.76
CA GLY A 21 -8.81 -5.98 -4.52
C GLY A 21 -8.85 -7.12 -3.53
N ASN A 22 -10.03 -7.49 -3.10
CA ASN A 22 -10.26 -8.62 -2.19
C ASN A 22 -9.42 -8.54 -0.92
N ASN A 23 -9.30 -7.33 -0.36
CA ASN A 23 -8.57 -7.16 0.89
C ASN A 23 -7.09 -7.52 0.76
N GLN A 24 -6.52 -7.42 -0.45
CA GLN A 24 -5.13 -7.78 -0.70
C GLN A 24 -4.39 -6.63 -1.35
N PHE A 25 -3.09 -6.57 -1.07
CA PHE A 25 -2.24 -5.59 -1.73
C PHE A 25 -0.88 -6.19 -2.03
N LEU A 26 -0.27 -5.68 -3.09
CA LEU A 26 1.04 -6.08 -3.55
C LEU A 26 2.08 -5.14 -2.96
N HIS A 27 3.16 -5.66 -2.43
CA HIS A 27 4.26 -4.83 -1.95
C HIS A 27 5.59 -5.56 -2.09
N VAL A 28 6.66 -4.80 -1.94
CA VAL A 28 8.00 -5.36 -2.02
C VAL A 28 8.59 -5.47 -0.62
N SER A 29 8.95 -6.67 -0.25
CA SER A 29 9.58 -6.96 1.02
C SER A 29 11.08 -7.13 0.79
N THR A 30 11.90 -6.56 1.67
CA THR A 30 13.35 -6.75 1.57
C THR A 30 13.74 -8.20 1.80
N ARG A 31 12.89 -8.94 2.48
CA ARG A 31 13.16 -10.33 2.81
C ARG A 31 12.70 -11.30 1.72
N ALA A 32 11.52 -11.06 1.16
CA ALA A 32 10.90 -12.01 0.25
C ALA A 32 10.69 -11.48 -1.17
N GLY A 33 11.04 -10.24 -1.45
CA GLY A 33 10.77 -9.62 -2.73
C GLY A 33 9.31 -9.21 -2.85
N VAL A 34 8.73 -9.41 -4.03
CA VAL A 34 7.33 -9.05 -4.25
C VAL A 34 6.43 -10.07 -3.58
N GLU A 35 5.47 -9.58 -2.79
CA GLU A 35 4.51 -10.48 -2.15
C GLU A 35 3.15 -9.82 -2.00
N ILE A 36 2.13 -10.66 -1.80
CA ILE A 36 0.76 -10.24 -1.58
C ILE A 36 0.45 -10.37 -0.10
N ALA A 37 -0.12 -9.33 0.49
CA ALA A 37 -0.50 -9.34 1.90
C ALA A 37 -1.96 -8.94 2.04
N LYS A 38 -2.54 -9.27 3.18
CA LYS A 38 -3.92 -8.90 3.49
C LYS A 38 -3.95 -7.57 4.20
N LEU A 39 -4.72 -6.64 3.64
CA LEU A 39 -4.80 -5.28 4.17
C LEU A 39 -5.40 -5.26 5.58
N PHE A 40 -6.44 -6.05 5.82
CA PHE A 40 -7.11 -6.04 7.11
C PHE A 40 -6.48 -6.95 8.16
N SER A 41 -5.21 -7.28 7.99
CA SER A 41 -4.48 -7.95 9.06
C SER A 41 -4.09 -6.94 10.15
N PRO A 42 -3.92 -7.38 11.40
CA PRO A 42 -3.60 -6.45 12.49
C PRO A 42 -2.34 -5.64 12.25
N TYR A 43 -1.31 -6.27 11.70
CA TYR A 43 -0.04 -5.59 11.45
C TYR A 43 -0.23 -4.41 10.50
N TRP A 44 -0.85 -4.65 9.34
CA TRP A 44 -0.98 -3.62 8.32
C TRP A 44 -1.98 -2.55 8.70
N GLN A 45 -3.05 -2.92 9.42
CA GLN A 45 -4.01 -1.93 9.90
C GLN A 45 -3.38 -0.96 10.88
N ARG A 46 -2.49 -1.46 11.71
CA ARG A 46 -1.80 -0.62 12.71
C ARG A 46 -0.89 0.40 12.06
N HIS A 47 -0.30 0.05 10.92
CA HIS A 47 0.68 0.90 10.25
C HIS A 47 0.12 1.68 9.08
N PHE A 48 -1.14 1.51 8.77
CA PHE A 48 -1.76 2.17 7.62
C PHE A 48 -1.87 3.67 7.84
N ILE A 49 -1.53 4.46 6.81
CA ILE A 49 -1.65 5.92 6.85
C ILE A 49 -2.80 6.37 5.96
N THR A 50 -2.72 6.07 4.68
CA THR A 50 -3.72 6.57 3.74
C THR A 50 -3.65 5.80 2.43
N ALA A 51 -4.67 5.96 1.61
CA ALA A 51 -4.70 5.42 0.26
C ALA A 51 -4.86 6.56 -0.72
N ARG A 52 -4.25 6.43 -1.88
CA ARG A 52 -4.34 7.42 -2.94
C ARG A 52 -4.63 6.74 -4.25
N ARG A 53 -5.57 7.32 -4.98
CA ARG A 53 -5.87 6.85 -6.33
C ARG A 53 -5.05 7.66 -7.32
N ILE A 54 -4.47 6.97 -8.29
CA ILE A 54 -3.71 7.62 -9.34
C ILE A 54 -4.60 7.71 -10.57
N GLY A 55 -4.82 8.91 -11.06
CA GLY A 55 -5.61 9.11 -12.26
C GLY A 55 -4.81 8.78 -13.50
N LEU A 56 -5.53 8.38 -14.55
CA LEU A 56 -4.89 8.07 -15.82
C LEU A 56 -4.29 9.31 -16.48
N ALA A 57 -4.93 10.44 -16.29
CA ALA A 57 -4.50 11.66 -16.94
C ALA A 57 -3.33 12.27 -16.20
N GLY A 58 -2.15 11.90 -16.58
CA GLY A 58 -0.96 12.57 -16.10
C GLY A 58 -0.42 12.07 -14.80
N LEU A 59 -0.93 10.96 -14.32
CA LEU A 59 -0.38 10.37 -13.11
C LEU A 59 -0.42 11.29 -11.90
N THR A 60 -1.33 12.22 -11.90
CA THR A 60 -1.50 13.10 -10.76
C THR A 60 -2.43 12.44 -9.76
N PRO A 61 -2.18 12.60 -8.45
CA PRO A 61 -3.10 12.06 -7.45
C PRO A 61 -4.46 12.71 -7.61
N SER A 62 -5.51 11.92 -7.49
CA SER A 62 -6.84 12.50 -7.46
C SER A 62 -7.05 13.18 -6.13
N ASN A 63 -7.70 14.29 -6.18
CA ASN A 63 -8.02 15.01 -4.95
C ASN A 63 -9.28 14.50 -4.33
#